data_57a28d82a69b176003389dea20e4cc96
#
_entry.id   57a28d82a69b176003389dea20e4cc96
#
_cell.length_a   1.000
_cell.length_b   1.000
_cell.length_c   1.000
_cell.angle_alpha   90.00
_cell.angle_beta   90.00
_cell.angle_gamma   90.00
#
_symmetry.space_group_name_H-M   'P 1'
#
loop_
_entity.id
_entity.type
_entity.pdbx_description
1 polymer ?
#
loop_
_entity_poly.entity_id
_entity_poly.type
_entity_poly.pdbx_seq_one_letter_code
_entity_poly.pdbx_strand_id
1 'polypeptide(L)'
;MFWTIFMALTDLVVPQAVVPSLRVNSKKQALQELAARAAAICGRNEREVLEVLMQRERLGSTGVGSGIAIPHGKLARLERLSGVFARLERPIDFEALDGQPVDLVFLLLAPEGAGADHLKALARIARLLRDPEIAQKLRESRDAEALYAVLAGHSTKAS
;
A
#
# COMPACT_ATOMS: atom_id res chain seq x y z
N MET A 1 9.37 15.88 16.88
CA MET A 1 8.83 17.08 16.27
C MET A 1 7.39 16.87 15.83
N PHE A 2 6.62 17.93 15.87
CA PHE A 2 5.21 17.87 15.51
C PHE A 2 4.97 17.32 14.14
N TRP A 3 5.75 17.73 13.17
CA TRP A 3 5.51 17.39 11.78
C TRP A 3 5.66 15.90 11.50
N THR A 4 6.34 15.16 12.36
CA THR A 4 6.43 13.72 12.18
C THR A 4 5.11 13.03 12.54
N ILE A 5 4.27 13.68 13.35
CA ILE A 5 2.97 13.15 13.74
C ILE A 5 1.98 13.30 12.59
N PHE A 6 2.23 14.25 11.70
CA PHE A 6 1.33 14.61 10.61
C PHE A 6 1.81 14.10 9.26
N MET A 7 2.48 12.96 9.26
CA MET A 7 2.87 12.36 7.98
C MET A 7 1.62 12.14 7.13
N ALA A 8 1.53 12.87 6.02
CA ALA A 8 0.42 12.73 5.09
C ALA A 8 0.66 11.52 4.20
N LEU A 9 -0.42 10.91 3.73
CA LEU A 9 -0.25 9.80 2.78
C LEU A 9 0.40 10.26 1.48
N THR A 10 0.25 11.55 1.14
CA THR A 10 0.94 12.12 -0.01
C THR A 10 2.46 12.15 0.15
N ASP A 11 2.96 11.98 1.38
CA ASP A 11 4.40 11.85 1.61
C ASP A 11 4.87 10.43 1.30
N LEU A 12 3.95 9.48 1.25
CA LEU A 12 4.26 8.07 1.02
C LEU A 12 4.05 7.66 -0.43
N VAL A 13 3.11 8.29 -1.12
CA VAL A 13 2.72 7.86 -2.45
C VAL A 13 2.73 9.05 -3.41
N VAL A 14 3.44 8.91 -4.54
CA VAL A 14 3.40 9.92 -5.59
C VAL A 14 2.27 9.58 -6.56
N PRO A 15 1.78 10.55 -7.35
CA PRO A 15 0.67 10.25 -8.27
C PRO A 15 0.94 9.10 -9.23
N GLN A 16 2.18 8.92 -9.66
CA GLN A 16 2.57 7.82 -10.55
C GLN A 16 2.48 6.45 -9.88
N ALA A 17 2.40 6.43 -8.55
CA ALA A 17 2.33 5.20 -7.78
C ALA A 17 0.89 4.77 -7.49
N VAL A 18 -0.09 5.43 -8.08
CA VAL A 18 -1.49 5.07 -7.90
C VAL A 18 -1.96 4.32 -9.14
N VAL A 19 -2.43 3.09 -8.93
CA VAL A 19 -2.85 2.19 -10.01
C VAL A 19 -4.37 2.04 -9.95
N PRO A 20 -5.11 2.64 -10.91
CA PRO A 20 -6.57 2.69 -10.81
C PRO A 20 -7.28 1.39 -11.13
N SER A 21 -6.65 0.52 -11.90
CA SER A 21 -7.29 -0.72 -12.32
C SER A 21 -6.21 -1.77 -12.58
N LEU A 22 -5.86 -2.48 -11.53
CA LEU A 22 -4.85 -3.53 -11.64
C LEU A 22 -5.55 -4.85 -11.91
N ARG A 23 -5.17 -5.49 -13.02
CA ARG A 23 -5.77 -6.74 -13.45
C ARG A 23 -4.87 -7.90 -13.08
N VAL A 24 -5.20 -8.58 -11.99
CA VAL A 24 -4.45 -9.74 -11.50
C VAL A 24 -5.41 -10.80 -11.01
N ASN A 25 -4.96 -12.04 -10.98
CA ASN A 25 -5.81 -13.18 -10.63
C ASN A 25 -5.41 -13.87 -9.33
N SER A 26 -4.28 -13.51 -8.75
CA SER A 26 -3.79 -14.17 -7.55
C SER A 26 -2.96 -13.24 -6.70
N LYS A 27 -2.79 -13.61 -5.44
CA LYS A 27 -1.92 -12.89 -4.52
C LYS A 27 -0.51 -12.76 -5.06
N LYS A 28 0.04 -13.86 -5.58
CA LYS A 28 1.40 -13.85 -6.11
C LYS A 28 1.53 -12.88 -7.29
N GLN A 29 0.57 -12.92 -8.19
CA GLN A 29 0.59 -12.02 -9.35
C GLN A 29 0.47 -10.56 -8.92
N ALA A 30 -0.38 -10.29 -7.91
CA ALA A 30 -0.53 -8.94 -7.39
C ALA A 30 0.79 -8.43 -6.81
N LEU A 31 1.47 -9.28 -6.02
CA LEU A 31 2.75 -8.89 -5.43
C LEU A 31 3.81 -8.66 -6.50
N GLN A 32 3.83 -9.47 -7.55
CA GLN A 32 4.76 -9.30 -8.66
C GLN A 32 4.55 -7.97 -9.37
N GLU A 33 3.31 -7.65 -9.70
CA GLU A 33 2.99 -6.40 -10.40
C GLU A 33 3.29 -5.17 -9.53
N LEU A 34 2.94 -5.25 -8.26
CA LEU A 34 3.19 -4.14 -7.36
C LEU A 34 4.68 -3.95 -7.07
N ALA A 35 5.42 -5.06 -6.97
CA ALA A 35 6.88 -4.98 -6.80
C ALA A 35 7.53 -4.31 -8.00
N ALA A 36 7.07 -4.60 -9.20
CA ALA A 36 7.60 -3.99 -10.41
C ALA A 36 7.39 -2.47 -10.39
N ARG A 37 6.20 -2.05 -10.01
CA ARG A 37 5.89 -0.62 -9.95
C ARG A 37 6.67 0.09 -8.85
N ALA A 38 6.77 -0.52 -7.69
CA ALA A 38 7.53 0.05 -6.59
C ALA A 38 9.00 0.17 -6.94
N ALA A 39 9.55 -0.86 -7.58
CA ALA A 39 10.96 -0.86 -7.99
C ALA A 39 11.24 0.26 -8.98
N ALA A 40 10.35 0.48 -9.93
CA ALA A 40 10.52 1.56 -10.92
C ALA A 40 10.51 2.93 -10.24
N ILE A 41 9.63 3.12 -9.26
CA ILE A 41 9.53 4.41 -8.56
C ILE A 41 10.75 4.65 -7.68
N CYS A 42 11.24 3.61 -7.01
CA CYS A 42 12.37 3.72 -6.10
C CYS A 42 13.73 3.61 -6.78
N GLY A 43 13.76 3.28 -8.07
CA GLY A 43 15.01 3.05 -8.77
C GLY A 43 15.72 1.81 -8.26
N ARG A 44 14.98 0.77 -7.91
CA ARG A 44 15.53 -0.45 -7.32
C ARG A 44 15.26 -1.67 -8.18
N ASN A 45 15.87 -2.77 -7.82
CA ASN A 45 15.71 -4.03 -8.52
C ASN A 45 14.38 -4.67 -8.16
N GLU A 46 13.59 -5.02 -9.17
CA GLU A 46 12.26 -5.61 -8.99
C GLU A 46 12.31 -6.90 -8.19
N ARG A 47 13.28 -7.74 -8.46
CA ARG A 47 13.41 -9.03 -7.76
C ARG A 47 13.70 -8.84 -6.28
N GLU A 48 14.52 -7.85 -5.96
CA GLU A 48 14.83 -7.53 -4.58
C GLU A 48 13.57 -7.11 -3.82
N VAL A 49 12.78 -6.25 -4.45
CA VAL A 49 11.52 -5.78 -3.83
C VAL A 49 10.56 -6.95 -3.63
N LEU A 50 10.38 -7.76 -4.65
CA LEU A 50 9.47 -8.91 -4.57
C LEU A 50 9.89 -9.88 -3.47
N GLU A 51 11.19 -10.15 -3.37
CA GLU A 51 11.69 -11.08 -2.36
C GLU A 51 11.37 -10.60 -0.95
N VAL A 52 11.57 -9.31 -0.68
CA VAL A 52 11.28 -8.74 0.62
C VAL A 52 9.80 -8.88 0.95
N LEU A 53 8.94 -8.61 -0.02
CA LEU A 53 7.49 -8.72 0.18
C LEU A 53 7.07 -10.17 0.43
N MET A 54 7.62 -11.09 -0.36
CA MET A 54 7.29 -12.51 -0.21
C MET A 54 7.75 -13.07 1.14
N GLN A 55 8.91 -12.63 1.61
CA GLN A 55 9.39 -13.05 2.94
C GLN A 55 8.42 -12.60 4.02
N ARG A 56 7.91 -11.38 3.92
CA ARG A 56 6.94 -10.89 4.90
C ARG A 56 5.64 -11.67 4.85
N GLU A 57 5.17 -12.00 3.66
CA GLU A 57 3.92 -12.75 3.51
C GLU A 57 4.02 -14.18 4.05
N ARG A 58 5.22 -14.77 4.04
CA ARG A 58 5.42 -16.10 4.63
C ARG A 58 5.20 -16.12 6.13
N LEU A 59 5.35 -14.99 6.80
CA LEU A 59 5.10 -14.88 8.22
C LEU A 59 3.62 -14.79 8.56
N GLY A 60 2.82 -14.51 7.56
CA GLY A 60 1.38 -14.35 7.71
C GLY A 60 0.87 -13.33 6.73
N SER A 61 -0.38 -13.48 6.32
CA SER A 61 -0.96 -12.60 5.32
C SER A 61 -1.06 -11.16 5.81
N THR A 62 -0.77 -10.22 4.90
CA THR A 62 -0.98 -8.80 5.16
C THR A 62 -2.37 -8.34 4.73
N GLY A 63 -3.25 -9.27 4.38
CA GLY A 63 -4.67 -8.98 4.19
C GLY A 63 -5.31 -8.77 5.55
N VAL A 64 -5.63 -7.53 5.87
CA VAL A 64 -6.07 -7.13 7.22
C VAL A 64 -7.58 -7.22 7.43
N GLY A 65 -8.30 -7.61 6.42
CA GLY A 65 -9.76 -7.70 6.47
C GLY A 65 -10.42 -6.55 5.74
N SER A 66 -11.72 -6.67 5.55
CA SER A 66 -12.56 -5.65 4.88
C SER A 66 -12.13 -5.37 3.44
N GLY A 67 -11.52 -6.37 2.78
CA GLY A 67 -11.10 -6.22 1.39
C GLY A 67 -9.79 -5.49 1.20
N ILE A 68 -9.00 -5.34 2.27
CA ILE A 68 -7.78 -4.52 2.26
C ILE A 68 -6.55 -5.36 2.56
N ALA A 69 -5.46 -5.12 1.82
CA ALA A 69 -4.16 -5.71 2.11
C ALA A 69 -3.10 -4.62 2.13
N ILE A 70 -2.12 -4.78 3.02
CA ILE A 70 -1.02 -3.83 3.16
C ILE A 70 0.31 -4.59 3.14
N PRO A 71 0.70 -5.12 1.96
CA PRO A 71 1.99 -5.76 1.85
C PRO A 71 3.11 -4.76 2.12
N HIS A 72 4.13 -5.19 2.83
CA HIS A 72 5.20 -4.27 3.21
C HIS A 72 6.50 -4.99 3.43
N GLY A 73 7.59 -4.24 3.43
CA GLY A 73 8.90 -4.78 3.68
C GLY A 73 9.92 -3.68 3.85
N LYS A 74 11.11 -4.07 4.33
CA LYS A 74 12.21 -3.15 4.53
C LYS A 74 13.29 -3.42 3.49
N LEU A 75 13.82 -2.35 2.91
CA LEU A 75 14.90 -2.44 1.94
C LEU A 75 16.16 -1.77 2.46
N ALA A 76 17.29 -2.44 2.27
CA ALA A 76 18.59 -1.85 2.59
C ALA A 76 18.81 -0.62 1.71
N ARG A 77 19.35 0.42 2.29
CA ARG A 77 19.72 1.64 1.58
C ARG A 77 18.57 2.39 0.93
N LEU A 78 17.34 2.11 1.33
CA LEU A 78 16.20 2.93 0.94
C LEU A 78 16.24 4.19 1.81
N GLU A 79 16.05 5.35 1.21
CA GLU A 79 16.22 6.62 1.93
C GLU A 79 14.99 7.05 2.69
N ARG A 80 13.81 6.69 2.21
CA ARG A 80 12.57 7.09 2.86
C ARG A 80 11.45 6.10 2.55
N LEU A 81 10.37 6.21 3.32
CA LEU A 81 9.18 5.41 3.09
C LEU A 81 8.62 5.68 1.70
N SER A 82 8.16 4.62 1.05
CA SER A 82 7.61 4.74 -0.29
C SER A 82 6.43 3.78 -0.42
N GLY A 83 5.34 4.24 -1.01
CA GLY A 83 4.13 3.45 -1.14
C GLY A 83 3.62 3.37 -2.57
N VAL A 84 2.85 2.32 -2.82
CA VAL A 84 2.12 2.14 -4.07
C VAL A 84 0.70 1.76 -3.70
N PHE A 85 -0.28 2.45 -4.22
CA PHE A 85 -1.67 2.10 -3.99
C PHE A 85 -2.28 1.53 -5.27
N ALA A 86 -3.01 0.42 -5.14
CA ALA A 86 -3.67 -0.20 -6.27
C ALA A 86 -5.12 -0.55 -5.93
N ARG A 87 -6.01 -0.25 -6.84
CA ARG A 87 -7.37 -0.72 -6.83
C ARG A 87 -7.42 -1.89 -7.81
N LEU A 88 -7.79 -3.06 -7.31
CA LEU A 88 -7.85 -4.25 -8.16
C LEU A 88 -9.15 -4.26 -8.94
N GLU A 89 -9.06 -4.64 -10.21
CA GLU A 89 -10.23 -4.72 -11.06
C GLU A 89 -11.20 -5.78 -10.57
N ARG A 90 -10.67 -6.89 -10.04
CA ARG A 90 -11.43 -7.95 -9.42
C ARG A 90 -10.84 -8.28 -8.07
N PRO A 91 -11.69 -8.55 -7.06
CA PRO A 91 -11.16 -9.01 -5.78
C PRO A 91 -10.44 -10.34 -5.94
N ILE A 92 -9.39 -10.54 -5.17
CA ILE A 92 -8.60 -11.78 -5.22
C ILE A 92 -8.45 -12.37 -3.84
N ASP A 93 -8.17 -13.67 -3.80
CA ASP A 93 -7.85 -14.35 -2.55
C ASP A 93 -6.44 -13.93 -2.12
N PHE A 94 -6.35 -13.21 -1.02
CA PHE A 94 -5.07 -12.74 -0.46
C PHE A 94 -4.75 -13.48 0.83
N GLU A 95 -5.52 -14.53 1.12
CA GLU A 95 -5.41 -15.27 2.39
C GLU A 95 -5.60 -14.33 3.58
N ALA A 96 -6.55 -13.40 3.43
CA ALA A 96 -6.80 -12.39 4.44
C ALA A 96 -7.28 -13.01 5.75
N LEU A 97 -7.06 -12.29 6.84
CA LEU A 97 -7.40 -12.77 8.17
C LEU A 97 -8.88 -13.11 8.34
N ASP A 98 -9.74 -12.39 7.65
CA ASP A 98 -11.21 -12.63 7.71
C ASP A 98 -11.71 -13.53 6.59
N GLY A 99 -10.83 -14.07 5.77
CA GLY A 99 -11.18 -14.95 4.68
C GLY A 99 -11.86 -14.27 3.50
N GLN A 100 -12.00 -12.95 3.52
CA GLN A 100 -12.67 -12.22 2.44
C GLN A 100 -11.68 -11.84 1.34
N PRO A 101 -12.17 -11.75 0.09
CA PRO A 101 -11.28 -11.32 -1.00
C PRO A 101 -10.87 -9.86 -0.86
N VAL A 102 -9.75 -9.52 -1.48
CA VAL A 102 -9.11 -8.20 -1.37
C VAL A 102 -9.19 -7.47 -2.71
N ASP A 103 -9.56 -6.20 -2.67
CA ASP A 103 -9.62 -5.35 -3.85
C ASP A 103 -8.88 -4.03 -3.70
N LEU A 104 -8.44 -3.68 -2.50
CA LEU A 104 -7.64 -2.48 -2.27
C LEU A 104 -6.31 -2.88 -1.63
N VAL A 105 -5.20 -2.48 -2.25
CA VAL A 105 -3.88 -2.86 -1.77
C VAL A 105 -3.00 -1.62 -1.65
N PHE A 106 -2.38 -1.45 -0.49
CA PHE A 106 -1.40 -0.40 -0.27
C PHE A 106 -0.07 -1.06 0.09
N LEU A 107 0.89 -1.00 -0.83
CA LEU A 107 2.21 -1.55 -0.61
C LEU A 107 3.11 -0.49 0.01
N LEU A 108 3.83 -0.86 1.08
CA LEU A 108 4.74 0.06 1.76
C LEU A 108 6.14 -0.51 1.84
N LEU A 109 7.10 0.26 1.35
CA LEU A 109 8.52 -0.06 1.51
C LEU A 109 9.14 0.92 2.48
N ALA A 110 9.96 0.41 3.39
CA ALA A 110 10.58 1.23 4.42
C ALA A 110 12.09 1.03 4.45
N PRO A 111 12.85 2.06 4.85
CA PRO A 111 14.28 1.88 5.12
C PRO A 111 14.46 0.88 6.26
N GLU A 112 15.56 0.14 6.24
CA GLU A 112 15.84 -0.82 7.31
C GLU A 112 15.88 -0.17 8.69
N GLY A 113 16.32 1.07 8.75
CA GLY A 113 16.42 1.80 10.01
C GLY A 113 15.20 2.60 10.39
N ALA A 114 14.07 2.44 9.69
CA ALA A 114 12.90 3.27 9.93
C ALA A 114 12.26 3.07 11.31
N GLY A 115 12.34 1.86 11.87
CA GLY A 115 11.82 1.61 13.20
C GLY A 115 10.39 2.03 13.43
N ALA A 116 10.19 2.96 14.35
CA ALA A 116 8.86 3.43 14.73
C ALA A 116 8.10 4.10 13.57
N ASP A 117 8.82 4.76 12.66
CA ASP A 117 8.17 5.43 11.54
C ASP A 117 7.47 4.44 10.62
N HIS A 118 8.06 3.25 10.45
CA HIS A 118 7.46 2.18 9.67
C HIS A 118 6.12 1.75 10.29
N LEU A 119 6.11 1.53 11.59
CA LEU A 119 4.91 1.09 12.29
C LEU A 119 3.83 2.17 12.28
N LYS A 120 4.22 3.42 12.45
CA LYS A 120 3.28 4.54 12.40
C LYS A 120 2.64 4.67 11.03
N ALA A 121 3.43 4.49 9.97
CA ALA A 121 2.92 4.54 8.61
C ALA A 121 1.92 3.43 8.37
N LEU A 122 2.24 2.20 8.77
CA LEU A 122 1.34 1.07 8.61
C LEU A 122 0.03 1.29 9.36
N ALA A 123 0.10 1.80 10.59
CA ALA A 123 -1.10 2.06 11.38
C ALA A 123 -1.98 3.12 10.73
N ARG A 124 -1.36 4.15 10.20
CA ARG A 124 -2.10 5.23 9.55
C ARG A 124 -2.78 4.74 8.27
N ILE A 125 -2.06 3.98 7.47
CA ILE A 125 -2.62 3.41 6.24
C ILE A 125 -3.79 2.50 6.56
N ALA A 126 -3.62 1.62 7.55
CA ALA A 126 -4.67 0.70 7.94
C ALA A 126 -5.91 1.43 8.42
N ARG A 127 -5.73 2.46 9.24
CA ARG A 127 -6.85 3.24 9.77
C ARG A 127 -7.61 3.93 8.65
N LEU A 128 -6.89 4.51 7.71
CA LEU A 128 -7.51 5.21 6.60
C LEU A 128 -8.31 4.26 5.71
N LEU A 129 -7.70 3.17 5.31
CA LEU A 129 -8.34 2.24 4.37
C LEU A 129 -9.50 1.46 5.01
N ARG A 130 -9.48 1.32 6.33
CA ARG A 130 -10.56 0.64 7.04
C ARG A 130 -11.79 1.52 7.27
N ASP A 131 -11.65 2.81 7.06
CA ASP A 131 -12.79 3.71 7.15
C ASP A 131 -13.73 3.36 5.98
N PRO A 132 -14.96 2.93 6.25
CA PRO A 132 -15.87 2.46 5.19
C PRO A 132 -16.16 3.52 4.14
N GLU A 133 -16.24 4.78 4.55
CA GLU A 133 -16.53 5.87 3.64
C GLU A 133 -15.38 6.11 2.67
N ILE A 134 -14.15 6.07 3.19
CA ILE A 134 -12.96 6.23 2.35
C ILE A 134 -12.81 5.04 1.42
N ALA A 135 -12.97 3.83 1.96
CA ALA A 135 -12.84 2.62 1.15
C ALA A 135 -13.84 2.63 -0.01
N GLN A 136 -15.07 3.05 0.26
CA GLN A 136 -16.08 3.12 -0.78
C GLN A 136 -15.71 4.13 -1.85
N LYS A 137 -15.22 5.31 -1.47
CA LYS A 137 -14.78 6.31 -2.44
C LYS A 137 -13.65 5.79 -3.31
N LEU A 138 -12.72 5.05 -2.70
CA LEU A 138 -11.64 4.46 -3.46
C LEU A 138 -12.15 3.41 -4.45
N ARG A 139 -13.10 2.60 -4.02
CA ARG A 139 -13.67 1.57 -4.90
C ARG A 139 -14.47 2.13 -6.05
N GLU A 140 -15.07 3.31 -5.86
CA GLU A 140 -15.85 3.96 -6.90
C GLU A 140 -15.01 4.80 -7.85
N SER A 141 -13.78 5.12 -7.49
CA SER A 141 -12.91 5.94 -8.31
C SER A 141 -12.32 5.12 -9.45
N ARG A 142 -12.35 5.66 -10.66
CA ARG A 142 -11.96 4.91 -11.86
C ARG A 142 -10.65 5.34 -12.47
N ASP A 143 -10.08 6.44 -12.02
CA ASP A 143 -8.81 6.91 -12.56
C ASP A 143 -7.85 7.27 -11.43
N ALA A 144 -6.56 7.35 -11.77
CA ALA A 144 -5.51 7.57 -10.79
C ALA A 144 -5.65 8.92 -10.08
N GLU A 145 -6.08 9.93 -10.82
CA GLU A 145 -6.22 11.26 -10.26
C GLU A 145 -7.28 11.31 -9.16
N ALA A 146 -8.44 10.66 -9.42
CA ALA A 146 -9.52 10.60 -8.45
C ALA A 146 -9.08 9.83 -7.19
N LEU A 147 -8.39 8.70 -7.38
CA LEU A 147 -7.87 7.92 -6.26
C LEU A 147 -6.88 8.73 -5.43
N TYR A 148 -5.96 9.39 -6.12
CA TYR A 148 -4.96 10.20 -5.43
C TYR A 148 -5.62 11.32 -4.61
N ALA A 149 -6.65 11.95 -5.17
CA ALA A 149 -7.36 13.02 -4.48
C ALA A 149 -8.03 12.52 -3.19
N VAL A 150 -8.60 11.31 -3.22
CA VAL A 150 -9.20 10.73 -2.02
C VAL A 150 -8.14 10.51 -0.95
N LEU A 151 -7.00 9.93 -1.34
CA LEU A 151 -5.91 9.69 -0.40
C LEU A 151 -5.36 10.99 0.17
N ALA A 152 -5.16 11.99 -0.69
CA ALA A 152 -4.62 13.29 -0.27
C ALA A 152 -5.59 14.07 0.60
N GLY A 153 -6.87 14.04 0.26
CA GLY A 153 -7.89 14.75 1.01
C GLY A 153 -7.99 14.31 2.45
N HIS A 154 -7.91 13.01 2.67
CA HIS A 154 -8.00 12.48 4.02
C HIS A 154 -6.71 12.64 4.81
N SER A 155 -5.58 12.76 4.13
CA SER A 155 -4.32 13.05 4.79
C SER A 155 -4.36 14.40 5.47
N THR A 156 -4.96 15.40 4.82
CA THR A 156 -5.04 16.75 5.38
C THR A 156 -6.04 16.88 6.51
N LYS A 157 -7.04 16.00 6.57
CA LYS A 157 -8.05 16.02 7.60
C LYS A 157 -7.64 15.32 8.87
N ALA A 158 -6.52 14.68 8.89
CA ALA A 158 -6.07 13.89 10.03
C ALA A 158 -5.60 14.73 11.19
N SER A 159 -5.52 16.02 11.03
CA SER A 159 -5.10 16.94 12.09
C SER A 159 -6.15 17.11 13.18
#